data_605640fda5d8d2800c88f04114e6dfb8
#
_entry.id   605640fda5d8d2800c88f04114e6dfb8
#
_cell.length_a   1.000
_cell.length_b   1.000
_cell.length_c   1.000
_cell.angle_alpha   90.00
_cell.angle_beta   90.00
_cell.angle_gamma   90.00
#
_symmetry.space_group_name_H-M   'P 1'
#
loop_
_entity.id
_entity.type
_entity.pdbx_description
1 polymer ?
#
loop_
_entity_poly.entity_id
_entity_poly.type
_entity_poly.pdbx_seq_one_letter_code
_entity_poly.pdbx_strand_id
1 'polypeptide(L)'
;MSNTIYIGYYFKVQPLQPAVEILIAELGYAGFESFVETEEGVTAYIQKEEWSETILDDIQILNSDEFEISFSFEDIEQTNWNEEWEKNFTPIVVDEKCSVRAPFHDKPNTEYDIIIEPKMSFGTGHHETTHMMIQYILNNDFKDKSVLDMGCGTGVLAILAEMKGAKPIDAIDYDNWCYLNSLENVERNNCEHITVLEGDANLLVDKHYDVIIANINRNILLNDLDKYVACLNKNGMLLLSGFYKDDIPVLEAECNKHMLKLVETLEKNHWVALKFLN
;
A
#
# COMPACT_ATOMS: atom_id res chain seq x y z
N MET A 1 16.46 8.90 -14.43
CA MET A 1 16.80 7.54 -14.84
C MET A 1 16.66 7.50 -16.35
N SER A 2 17.67 7.02 -17.11
CA SER A 2 17.58 6.92 -18.58
C SER A 2 16.49 5.89 -18.91
N ASN A 3 15.53 6.28 -19.72
CA ASN A 3 14.50 5.38 -20.23
C ASN A 3 15.15 4.40 -21.22
N THR A 4 15.43 3.17 -20.79
CA THR A 4 15.95 2.12 -21.67
C THR A 4 14.82 1.63 -22.57
N ILE A 5 14.94 1.80 -23.87
CA ILE A 5 13.98 1.31 -24.89
C ILE A 5 14.37 -0.13 -25.22
N TYR A 6 13.38 -1.02 -25.31
CA TYR A 6 13.58 -2.42 -25.68
C TYR A 6 13.00 -2.75 -27.04
N ILE A 7 13.57 -3.78 -27.68
CA ILE A 7 13.00 -4.46 -28.83
C ILE A 7 12.58 -5.84 -28.36
N GLY A 8 11.33 -6.21 -28.61
CA GLY A 8 10.78 -7.54 -28.33
C GLY A 8 10.77 -8.40 -29.58
N TYR A 9 11.34 -9.59 -29.48
CA TYR A 9 11.29 -10.62 -30.50
C TYR A 9 10.32 -11.73 -30.08
N TYR A 10 9.39 -12.07 -30.95
CA TYR A 10 8.37 -13.09 -30.74
C TYR A 10 8.70 -14.29 -31.60
N PHE A 11 9.27 -15.34 -31.01
CA PHE A 11 9.63 -16.56 -31.71
C PHE A 11 8.50 -17.60 -31.56
N LYS A 12 8.10 -18.17 -32.71
CA LYS A 12 7.25 -19.38 -32.77
C LYS A 12 8.15 -20.55 -33.12
N VAL A 13 8.06 -21.62 -32.35
CA VAL A 13 9.02 -22.73 -32.40
C VAL A 13 8.28 -24.07 -32.43
N GLN A 14 8.66 -24.97 -33.36
CA GLN A 14 8.12 -26.31 -33.43
C GLN A 14 9.19 -27.35 -33.81
N PRO A 15 9.34 -28.48 -33.01
CA PRO A 15 8.70 -28.70 -31.70
C PRO A 15 9.28 -27.76 -30.64
N LEU A 16 8.50 -27.47 -29.56
CA LEU A 16 8.90 -26.53 -28.51
C LEU A 16 10.18 -27.00 -27.79
N GLN A 17 10.24 -28.28 -27.44
CA GLN A 17 11.37 -28.85 -26.72
C GLN A 17 12.20 -29.77 -27.62
N PRO A 18 13.54 -29.68 -27.61
CA PRO A 18 14.36 -28.81 -26.75
C PRO A 18 14.65 -27.43 -27.37
N ALA A 19 14.00 -27.05 -28.47
CA ALA A 19 14.36 -25.90 -29.27
C ALA A 19 14.27 -24.57 -28.51
N VAL A 20 13.28 -24.37 -27.62
CA VAL A 20 13.12 -23.15 -26.82
C VAL A 20 14.31 -22.96 -25.89
N GLU A 21 14.77 -24.02 -25.22
CA GLU A 21 15.92 -23.95 -24.31
C GLU A 21 17.21 -23.58 -25.05
N ILE A 22 17.43 -24.17 -26.25
CA ILE A 22 18.59 -23.87 -27.09
C ILE A 22 18.53 -22.41 -27.57
N LEU A 23 17.35 -21.99 -28.04
CA LEU A 23 17.15 -20.64 -28.54
C LEU A 23 17.38 -19.59 -27.44
N ILE A 24 16.87 -19.81 -26.23
CA ILE A 24 17.11 -18.92 -25.08
C ILE A 24 18.61 -18.81 -24.77
N ALA A 25 19.33 -19.95 -24.79
CA ALA A 25 20.74 -19.95 -24.52
C ALA A 25 21.55 -19.16 -25.61
N GLU A 26 21.25 -19.37 -26.88
CA GLU A 26 21.94 -18.66 -27.96
C GLU A 26 21.60 -17.16 -28.00
N LEU A 27 20.33 -16.79 -27.79
CA LEU A 27 19.89 -15.40 -27.69
C LEU A 27 20.52 -14.68 -26.49
N GLY A 28 20.65 -15.38 -25.34
CA GLY A 28 21.36 -14.83 -24.19
C GLY A 28 22.84 -14.51 -24.47
N TYR A 29 23.51 -15.33 -25.25
CA TYR A 29 24.89 -15.02 -25.75
C TYR A 29 24.92 -13.84 -26.71
N ALA A 30 23.85 -13.62 -27.48
CA ALA A 30 23.73 -12.49 -28.41
C ALA A 30 23.35 -11.16 -27.72
N GLY A 31 23.13 -11.14 -26.41
CA GLY A 31 22.85 -9.93 -25.64
C GLY A 31 21.38 -9.72 -25.25
N PHE A 32 20.51 -10.68 -25.51
CA PHE A 32 19.14 -10.61 -24.98
C PHE A 32 19.14 -10.83 -23.47
N GLU A 33 18.39 -9.99 -22.75
CA GLU A 33 18.45 -9.94 -21.28
C GLU A 33 17.27 -10.64 -20.58
N SER A 34 16.13 -10.72 -21.27
CA SER A 34 14.89 -11.23 -20.66
C SER A 34 14.13 -12.12 -21.63
N PHE A 35 13.53 -13.19 -21.08
CA PHE A 35 12.83 -14.21 -21.84
C PHE A 35 11.53 -14.57 -21.18
N VAL A 36 10.46 -14.72 -21.98
CA VAL A 36 9.15 -15.16 -21.54
C VAL A 36 8.73 -16.33 -22.43
N GLU A 37 8.69 -17.53 -21.86
CA GLU A 37 8.18 -18.70 -22.56
C GLU A 37 6.66 -18.59 -22.78
N THR A 38 6.20 -18.99 -23.97
CA THR A 38 4.79 -18.97 -24.37
C THR A 38 4.37 -20.37 -24.86
N GLU A 39 3.08 -20.57 -25.05
CA GLU A 39 2.55 -21.84 -25.60
C GLU A 39 3.03 -22.12 -27.04
N GLU A 40 3.49 -21.11 -27.78
CA GLU A 40 3.95 -21.22 -29.17
C GLU A 40 5.47 -21.07 -29.33
N GLY A 41 6.22 -20.73 -28.25
CA GLY A 41 7.67 -20.50 -28.35
C GLY A 41 8.20 -19.61 -27.22
N VAL A 42 8.93 -18.55 -27.57
CA VAL A 42 9.54 -17.63 -26.60
C VAL A 42 9.51 -16.17 -27.10
N THR A 43 9.26 -15.26 -26.19
CA THR A 43 9.50 -13.83 -26.40
C THR A 43 10.80 -13.45 -25.74
N ALA A 44 11.70 -12.77 -26.48
CA ALA A 44 13.00 -12.34 -26.00
C ALA A 44 13.14 -10.81 -26.12
N TYR A 45 13.80 -10.18 -25.16
CA TYR A 45 13.95 -8.73 -25.12
C TYR A 45 15.42 -8.33 -25.11
N ILE A 46 15.74 -7.31 -25.94
CA ILE A 46 17.07 -6.71 -26.02
C ILE A 46 16.96 -5.19 -25.90
N GLN A 47 17.93 -4.55 -25.26
CA GLN A 47 18.00 -3.08 -25.24
C GLN A 47 18.23 -2.54 -26.65
N LYS A 48 17.52 -1.49 -27.03
CA LYS A 48 17.62 -0.89 -28.37
C LYS A 48 19.02 -0.38 -28.68
N GLU A 49 19.79 0.02 -27.65
CA GLU A 49 21.16 0.46 -27.77
C GLU A 49 22.12 -0.68 -28.15
N GLU A 50 21.79 -1.93 -27.81
CA GLU A 50 22.57 -3.13 -28.10
C GLU A 50 22.06 -3.88 -29.34
N TRP A 51 20.91 -3.46 -29.88
CA TRP A 51 20.30 -4.08 -31.05
C TRP A 51 21.01 -3.69 -32.37
N SER A 52 21.10 -4.64 -33.29
CA SER A 52 21.48 -4.42 -34.67
C SER A 52 20.63 -5.28 -35.61
N GLU A 53 20.56 -4.91 -36.89
CA GLU A 53 19.85 -5.70 -37.90
C GLU A 53 20.45 -7.11 -38.07
N THR A 54 21.70 -7.32 -37.67
CA THR A 54 22.43 -8.57 -37.75
C THR A 54 22.48 -9.36 -36.44
N ILE A 55 21.73 -8.96 -35.44
CA ILE A 55 21.78 -9.57 -34.09
C ILE A 55 21.49 -11.07 -34.10
N LEU A 56 20.75 -11.56 -35.07
CA LEU A 56 20.36 -12.96 -35.19
C LEU A 56 21.26 -13.77 -36.15
N ASP A 57 22.25 -13.15 -36.83
CA ASP A 57 23.06 -13.83 -37.85
C ASP A 57 23.88 -15.00 -37.29
N ASP A 58 24.31 -14.91 -36.04
CA ASP A 58 25.12 -15.94 -35.36
C ASP A 58 24.24 -16.94 -34.56
N ILE A 59 22.90 -16.86 -34.58
CA ILE A 59 22.01 -17.77 -33.92
C ILE A 59 21.86 -19.05 -34.75
N GLN A 60 22.55 -20.11 -34.33
CA GLN A 60 22.69 -21.33 -35.13
C GLN A 60 21.36 -22.11 -35.25
N ILE A 61 20.57 -22.15 -34.20
CA ILE A 61 19.32 -22.89 -34.20
C ILE A 61 18.31 -22.36 -35.25
N LEU A 62 18.37 -21.09 -35.62
CA LEU A 62 17.51 -20.50 -36.66
C LEU A 62 17.79 -21.07 -38.05
N ASN A 63 18.93 -21.69 -38.26
CA ASN A 63 19.37 -22.32 -39.52
C ASN A 63 19.32 -23.86 -39.45
N SER A 64 18.74 -24.44 -38.39
CA SER A 64 18.66 -25.89 -38.23
C SER A 64 17.46 -26.47 -38.98
N ASP A 65 17.68 -27.54 -39.73
CA ASP A 65 16.60 -28.29 -40.39
C ASP A 65 15.73 -29.14 -39.41
N GLU A 66 16.13 -29.18 -38.14
CA GLU A 66 15.43 -29.99 -37.11
C GLU A 66 14.24 -29.24 -36.50
N PHE A 67 14.21 -27.90 -36.65
CA PHE A 67 13.19 -27.07 -35.98
C PHE A 67 12.59 -26.08 -36.98
N GLU A 68 11.26 -25.91 -36.90
CA GLU A 68 10.59 -24.83 -37.62
C GLU A 68 10.52 -23.60 -36.70
N ILE A 69 11.30 -22.56 -37.00
CA ILE A 69 11.33 -21.33 -36.20
C ILE A 69 10.96 -20.15 -37.09
N SER A 70 10.00 -19.39 -36.69
CA SER A 70 9.67 -18.08 -37.28
C SER A 70 9.66 -17.02 -36.21
N PHE A 71 9.96 -15.78 -36.60
CA PHE A 71 9.94 -14.69 -35.65
C PHE A 71 9.42 -13.39 -36.28
N SER A 72 8.97 -12.50 -35.42
CA SER A 72 8.72 -11.10 -35.70
C SER A 72 9.32 -10.27 -34.56
N PHE A 73 9.59 -9.01 -34.80
CA PHE A 73 10.04 -8.10 -33.76
C PHE A 73 9.39 -6.73 -33.90
N GLU A 74 9.32 -6.01 -32.81
CA GLU A 74 8.84 -4.64 -32.77
C GLU A 74 9.52 -3.85 -31.65
N ASP A 75 9.52 -2.52 -31.80
CA ASP A 75 9.88 -1.63 -30.72
C ASP A 75 8.84 -1.78 -29.61
N ILE A 76 9.30 -2.07 -28.38
CA ILE A 76 8.41 -2.08 -27.23
C ILE A 76 8.14 -0.62 -26.86
N GLU A 77 6.94 -0.15 -27.15
CA GLU A 77 6.49 1.13 -26.65
C GLU A 77 6.56 1.11 -25.13
N GLN A 78 7.30 2.04 -24.58
CA GLN A 78 7.30 2.21 -23.11
C GLN A 78 5.93 2.66 -22.69
N THR A 79 5.16 1.72 -22.21
CA THR A 79 3.99 2.09 -21.42
C THR A 79 4.51 2.75 -20.16
N ASN A 80 4.25 4.02 -19.98
CA ASN A 80 4.49 4.68 -18.71
C ASN A 80 3.51 4.11 -17.68
N TRP A 81 3.90 2.95 -17.12
CA TRP A 81 3.07 2.26 -16.11
C TRP A 81 2.70 3.18 -14.96
N ASN A 82 3.56 4.16 -14.63
CA ASN A 82 3.26 5.16 -13.63
C ASN A 82 2.10 6.07 -14.08
N GLU A 83 2.12 6.54 -15.33
CA GLU A 83 1.05 7.39 -15.86
C GLU A 83 -0.27 6.63 -16.02
N GLU A 84 -0.23 5.37 -16.43
CA GLU A 84 -1.44 4.54 -16.52
C GLU A 84 -1.98 4.19 -15.14
N TRP A 85 -1.10 3.91 -14.19
CA TRP A 85 -1.46 3.70 -12.80
C TRP A 85 -2.03 4.98 -12.16
N GLU A 86 -1.40 6.14 -12.37
CA GLU A 86 -1.90 7.44 -11.92
C GLU A 86 -3.30 7.75 -12.45
N LYS A 87 -3.59 7.45 -13.72
CA LYS A 87 -4.92 7.62 -14.32
C LYS A 87 -5.99 6.73 -13.67
N ASN A 88 -5.60 5.56 -13.17
CA ASN A 88 -6.51 4.61 -12.54
C ASN A 88 -6.62 4.78 -11.02
N PHE A 89 -5.72 5.57 -10.40
CA PHE A 89 -5.78 5.88 -8.98
C PHE A 89 -6.74 7.05 -8.75
N THR A 90 -7.93 6.77 -8.22
CA THR A 90 -8.97 7.78 -8.03
C THR A 90 -8.93 8.36 -6.61
N PRO A 91 -9.19 9.67 -6.43
CA PRO A 91 -9.33 10.24 -5.09
C PRO A 91 -10.56 9.69 -4.39
N ILE A 92 -10.49 9.60 -3.06
CA ILE A 92 -11.58 9.14 -2.22
C ILE A 92 -12.21 10.32 -1.51
N VAL A 93 -13.52 10.30 -1.37
CA VAL A 93 -14.26 11.25 -0.56
C VAL A 93 -15.10 10.51 0.46
N VAL A 94 -14.94 10.85 1.74
CA VAL A 94 -15.70 10.29 2.86
C VAL A 94 -16.65 11.34 3.40
N ASP A 95 -17.94 10.98 3.44
CA ASP A 95 -19.06 11.80 3.98
C ASP A 95 -19.09 13.24 3.42
N GLU A 96 -18.62 13.44 2.17
CA GLU A 96 -18.49 14.76 1.51
C GLU A 96 -17.63 15.77 2.28
N LYS A 97 -16.94 15.34 3.33
CA LYS A 97 -16.15 16.20 4.24
C LYS A 97 -14.65 16.01 4.12
N CYS A 98 -14.20 14.80 3.92
CA CYS A 98 -12.78 14.48 3.86
C CYS A 98 -12.42 13.84 2.53
N SER A 99 -11.43 14.40 1.84
CA SER A 99 -10.81 13.77 0.67
C SER A 99 -9.44 13.21 1.01
N VAL A 100 -9.12 12.07 0.42
CA VAL A 100 -7.77 11.51 0.39
C VAL A 100 -7.39 11.37 -1.09
N ARG A 101 -6.31 12.01 -1.49
CA ARG A 101 -5.88 12.06 -2.88
C ARG A 101 -4.36 11.98 -3.03
N ALA A 102 -3.92 11.62 -4.21
CA ALA A 102 -2.51 11.73 -4.58
C ALA A 102 -2.13 13.18 -4.95
N PRO A 103 -0.84 13.54 -4.94
CA PRO A 103 -0.36 14.88 -5.29
C PRO A 103 -0.75 15.34 -6.71
N PHE A 104 -0.91 14.40 -7.65
CA PHE A 104 -1.25 14.66 -9.05
C PHE A 104 -2.76 14.86 -9.30
N HIS A 105 -3.60 14.66 -8.29
CA HIS A 105 -5.05 14.92 -8.43
C HIS A 105 -5.40 16.38 -8.15
N ASP A 106 -6.42 16.88 -8.84
CA ASP A 106 -7.02 18.16 -8.51
C ASP A 106 -7.57 18.17 -7.09
N LYS A 107 -7.50 19.35 -6.46
CA LYS A 107 -8.02 19.54 -5.11
C LYS A 107 -9.56 19.51 -5.12
N PRO A 108 -10.22 18.56 -4.43
CA PRO A 108 -11.66 18.53 -4.30
C PRO A 108 -12.16 19.62 -3.33
N ASN A 109 -13.45 19.92 -3.41
CA ASN A 109 -14.08 20.89 -2.49
C ASN A 109 -14.59 20.18 -1.23
N THR A 110 -13.66 19.83 -0.33
CA THR A 110 -13.93 19.18 0.95
C THR A 110 -13.37 20.01 2.10
N GLU A 111 -13.89 19.82 3.31
CA GLU A 111 -13.42 20.51 4.52
C GLU A 111 -11.99 20.09 4.87
N TYR A 112 -11.68 18.79 4.75
CA TYR A 112 -10.37 18.21 4.98
C TYR A 112 -9.86 17.60 3.66
N ASP A 113 -8.68 18.02 3.22
CA ASP A 113 -8.04 17.52 2.00
C ASP A 113 -6.67 16.94 2.34
N ILE A 114 -6.57 15.62 2.34
CA ILE A 114 -5.36 14.89 2.72
C ILE A 114 -4.63 14.44 1.46
N ILE A 115 -3.35 14.78 1.36
CA ILE A 115 -2.50 14.41 0.23
C ILE A 115 -1.60 13.25 0.65
N ILE A 116 -1.79 12.09 0.05
CA ILE A 116 -1.00 10.89 0.31
C ILE A 116 -0.22 10.50 -0.96
N GLU A 117 1.11 10.35 -0.83
CA GLU A 117 1.90 9.73 -1.87
C GLU A 117 1.61 8.23 -1.90
N PRO A 118 0.96 7.73 -2.96
CA PRO A 118 0.61 6.32 -3.02
C PRO A 118 1.88 5.50 -3.31
N LYS A 119 2.30 4.77 -2.29
CA LYS A 119 3.40 3.81 -2.30
C LYS A 119 2.88 2.43 -1.87
N MET A 120 3.76 1.50 -1.53
CA MET A 120 3.39 0.16 -1.08
C MET A 120 2.82 0.11 0.36
N SER A 121 2.67 1.27 1.02
CA SER A 121 2.11 1.37 2.36
C SER A 121 0.58 1.29 2.36
N PHE A 122 0.01 0.62 3.35
CA PHE A 122 -1.44 0.58 3.56
C PHE A 122 -1.98 1.94 4.03
N GLY A 123 -3.26 2.24 3.73
CA GLY A 123 -3.91 3.46 4.22
C GLY A 123 -4.06 4.58 3.18
N THR A 124 -4.17 4.24 1.89
CA THR A 124 -4.51 5.22 0.83
C THR A 124 -5.98 5.66 0.86
N GLY A 125 -6.77 5.10 1.81
CA GLY A 125 -8.18 5.42 1.99
C GLY A 125 -9.16 4.53 1.21
N HIS A 126 -8.71 3.76 0.21
CA HIS A 126 -9.57 2.92 -0.63
C HIS A 126 -10.16 1.72 0.12
N HIS A 127 -9.48 1.23 1.15
CA HIS A 127 -9.94 0.09 1.91
C HIS A 127 -11.07 0.50 2.86
N GLU A 128 -12.06 -0.38 3.02
CA GLU A 128 -13.24 -0.17 3.85
C GLU A 128 -12.92 0.22 5.29
N THR A 129 -11.89 -0.40 5.87
CA THR A 129 -11.46 -0.13 7.25
C THR A 129 -10.94 1.30 7.40
N THR A 130 -10.11 1.78 6.48
CA THR A 130 -9.62 3.16 6.49
C THR A 130 -10.78 4.15 6.32
N HIS A 131 -11.73 3.86 5.43
CA HIS A 131 -12.92 4.67 5.24
C HIS A 131 -13.72 4.80 6.55
N MET A 132 -14.02 3.69 7.25
CA MET A 132 -14.74 3.71 8.52
C MET A 132 -13.97 4.42 9.63
N MET A 133 -12.65 4.27 9.67
CA MET A 133 -11.82 4.98 10.65
C MET A 133 -11.80 6.50 10.39
N ILE A 134 -11.78 6.93 9.14
CA ILE A 134 -11.98 8.35 8.76
C ILE A 134 -13.35 8.84 9.25
N GLN A 135 -14.43 8.07 9.05
CA GLN A 135 -15.77 8.42 9.56
C GLN A 135 -15.77 8.60 11.08
N TYR A 136 -15.10 7.71 11.84
CA TYR A 136 -14.97 7.89 13.29
C TYR A 136 -14.24 9.18 13.64
N ILE A 137 -13.14 9.51 12.97
CA ILE A 137 -12.40 10.75 13.24
C ILE A 137 -13.29 11.96 12.92
N LEU A 138 -14.00 11.96 11.79
CA LEU A 138 -14.89 13.05 11.39
C LEU A 138 -16.01 13.31 12.41
N ASN A 139 -16.58 12.23 12.98
CA ASN A 139 -17.78 12.29 13.83
C ASN A 139 -17.48 12.40 15.33
N ASN A 140 -16.22 12.41 15.74
CA ASN A 140 -15.83 12.57 17.14
C ASN A 140 -15.01 13.84 17.36
N ASP A 141 -14.91 14.27 18.61
CA ASP A 141 -14.10 15.42 19.00
C ASP A 141 -12.64 15.00 19.21
N PHE A 142 -11.74 15.64 18.48
CA PHE A 142 -10.29 15.44 18.54
C PHE A 142 -9.53 16.70 19.02
N LYS A 143 -10.25 17.82 19.25
CA LYS A 143 -9.62 19.07 19.60
C LYS A 143 -8.84 18.95 20.91
N ASP A 144 -7.57 19.34 20.86
CA ASP A 144 -6.63 19.32 21.99
C ASP A 144 -6.44 17.95 22.66
N LYS A 145 -6.77 16.85 21.96
CA LYS A 145 -6.59 15.48 22.45
C LYS A 145 -5.25 14.91 22.03
N SER A 146 -4.62 14.17 22.94
CA SER A 146 -3.45 13.34 22.63
C SER A 146 -3.89 12.06 21.92
N VAL A 147 -3.22 11.72 20.80
CA VAL A 147 -3.62 10.61 19.93
C VAL A 147 -2.45 9.68 19.65
N LEU A 148 -2.73 8.38 19.66
CA LEU A 148 -1.87 7.34 19.11
C LEU A 148 -2.52 6.79 17.83
N ASP A 149 -1.76 6.73 16.72
CA ASP A 149 -2.10 5.98 15.52
C ASP A 149 -1.12 4.80 15.41
N MET A 150 -1.59 3.61 15.76
CA MET A 150 -0.78 2.39 15.84
C MET A 150 -0.96 1.52 14.61
N GLY A 151 0.16 1.23 13.90
CA GLY A 151 0.14 0.68 12.55
C GLY A 151 -0.31 1.75 11.56
N CYS A 152 0.33 2.93 11.59
CA CYS A 152 -0.15 4.13 10.91
C CYS A 152 -0.10 4.07 9.39
N GLY A 153 0.68 3.14 8.81
CA GLY A 153 0.78 2.95 7.36
C GLY A 153 1.22 4.22 6.62
N THR A 154 0.31 4.85 5.89
CA THR A 154 0.57 6.14 5.21
C THR A 154 0.51 7.35 6.14
N GLY A 155 0.08 7.19 7.40
CA GLY A 155 -0.19 8.27 8.33
C GLY A 155 -1.52 9.00 8.13
N VAL A 156 -2.40 8.52 7.24
CA VAL A 156 -3.64 9.20 6.86
C VAL A 156 -4.56 9.50 8.03
N LEU A 157 -4.66 8.59 9.01
CA LEU A 157 -5.54 8.76 10.19
C LEU A 157 -4.94 9.77 11.19
N ALA A 158 -3.62 9.72 11.42
CA ALA A 158 -2.91 10.71 12.22
C ALA A 158 -3.02 12.10 11.62
N ILE A 159 -2.86 12.25 10.30
CA ILE A 159 -3.00 13.52 9.58
C ILE A 159 -4.41 14.10 9.75
N LEU A 160 -5.45 13.27 9.56
CA LEU A 160 -6.82 13.72 9.78
C LEU A 160 -7.07 14.12 11.23
N ALA A 161 -6.52 13.37 12.20
CA ALA A 161 -6.64 13.71 13.62
C ALA A 161 -6.04 15.07 13.92
N GLU A 162 -4.86 15.41 13.36
CA GLU A 162 -4.26 16.74 13.52
C GLU A 162 -5.11 17.83 12.85
N MET A 163 -5.60 17.61 11.65
CA MET A 163 -6.50 18.55 10.98
C MET A 163 -7.78 18.81 11.79
N LYS A 164 -8.21 17.82 12.61
CA LYS A 164 -9.31 17.94 13.57
C LYS A 164 -8.90 18.59 14.91
N GLY A 165 -7.65 19.01 15.04
CA GLY A 165 -7.11 19.75 16.19
C GLY A 165 -6.49 18.87 17.28
N ALA A 166 -6.23 17.59 17.03
CA ALA A 166 -5.50 16.73 17.96
C ALA A 166 -4.04 17.17 18.10
N LYS A 167 -3.51 17.10 19.31
CA LYS A 167 -2.10 17.35 19.65
C LYS A 167 -1.81 16.94 21.11
N PRO A 168 -0.63 16.31 21.42
CA PRO A 168 0.31 15.72 20.45
C PRO A 168 -0.22 14.43 19.82
N ILE A 169 0.41 13.99 18.74
CA ILE A 169 0.08 12.74 18.05
C ILE A 169 1.36 11.92 17.88
N ASP A 170 1.30 10.66 18.27
CA ASP A 170 2.31 9.66 17.91
C ASP A 170 1.74 8.74 16.83
N ALA A 171 2.44 8.61 15.70
CA ALA A 171 2.13 7.71 14.63
C ALA A 171 3.23 6.65 14.55
N ILE A 172 2.89 5.38 14.83
CA ILE A 172 3.87 4.30 14.99
C ILE A 172 3.60 3.22 13.94
N ASP A 173 4.65 2.81 13.24
CA ASP A 173 4.60 1.62 12.38
C ASP A 173 5.90 0.83 12.52
N TYR A 174 5.81 -0.51 12.51
CA TYR A 174 7.00 -1.36 12.63
C TYR A 174 7.73 -1.54 11.29
N ASP A 175 7.02 -1.28 10.17
CA ASP A 175 7.55 -1.42 8.82
C ASP A 175 8.28 -0.12 8.42
N ASN A 176 9.56 -0.21 8.14
CA ASN A 176 10.37 0.93 7.72
C ASN A 176 9.79 1.66 6.50
N TRP A 177 9.15 0.94 5.55
CA TRP A 177 8.51 1.56 4.40
C TRP A 177 7.32 2.44 4.79
N CYS A 178 6.52 1.98 5.74
CA CYS A 178 5.40 2.73 6.29
C CYS A 178 5.90 3.94 7.06
N TYR A 179 6.92 3.77 7.91
CA TYR A 179 7.56 4.85 8.64
C TYR A 179 8.05 5.97 7.71
N LEU A 180 8.83 5.64 6.67
CA LEU A 180 9.34 6.63 5.71
C LEU A 180 8.23 7.30 4.91
N ASN A 181 7.21 6.54 4.48
CA ASN A 181 6.08 7.09 3.75
C ASN A 181 5.22 8.01 4.62
N SER A 182 5.00 7.65 5.89
CA SER A 182 4.32 8.52 6.86
C SER A 182 5.04 9.85 7.08
N LEU A 183 6.37 9.84 7.25
CA LEU A 183 7.16 11.06 7.37
C LEU A 183 6.94 12.02 6.20
N GLU A 184 7.04 11.49 4.97
CA GLU A 184 6.81 12.30 3.76
C GLU A 184 5.38 12.85 3.69
N ASN A 185 4.38 12.05 4.06
CA ASN A 185 2.99 12.47 4.01
C ASN A 185 2.66 13.49 5.10
N VAL A 186 3.21 13.35 6.31
CA VAL A 186 3.09 14.32 7.40
C VAL A 186 3.66 15.67 6.98
N GLU A 187 4.86 15.71 6.39
CA GLU A 187 5.47 16.92 5.85
C GLU A 187 4.62 17.53 4.71
N ARG A 188 4.16 16.71 3.77
CA ARG A 188 3.33 17.14 2.61
C ARG A 188 2.02 17.80 3.03
N ASN A 189 1.44 17.37 4.15
CA ASN A 189 0.21 17.93 4.69
C ASN A 189 0.46 19.07 5.70
N ASN A 190 1.72 19.49 5.90
CA ASN A 190 2.14 20.55 6.84
C ASN A 190 1.70 20.27 8.29
N CYS A 191 1.74 19.00 8.71
CA CYS A 191 1.43 18.59 10.08
C CYS A 191 2.65 18.80 10.98
N GLU A 192 2.49 19.55 12.07
CA GLU A 192 3.58 19.94 12.97
C GLU A 192 3.52 19.23 14.33
N HIS A 193 2.41 18.56 14.63
CA HIS A 193 2.14 17.92 15.94
C HIS A 193 2.19 16.41 15.90
N ILE A 194 2.55 15.79 14.74
CA ILE A 194 2.70 14.36 14.57
C ILE A 194 4.17 13.96 14.71
N THR A 195 4.46 13.09 15.66
CA THR A 195 5.75 12.40 15.77
C THR A 195 5.62 11.01 15.15
N VAL A 196 6.30 10.78 14.02
CA VAL A 196 6.34 9.45 13.41
C VAL A 196 7.48 8.65 14.01
N LEU A 197 7.22 7.41 14.41
CA LEU A 197 8.18 6.51 15.06
C LEU A 197 8.18 5.15 14.36
N GLU A 198 9.38 4.59 14.14
CA GLU A 198 9.55 3.21 13.68
C GLU A 198 9.58 2.27 14.87
N GLY A 199 8.64 1.32 14.95
CA GLY A 199 8.58 0.36 16.03
C GLY A 199 7.21 -0.24 16.25
N ASP A 200 7.05 -0.86 17.41
CA ASP A 200 5.82 -1.55 17.83
C ASP A 200 5.29 -1.03 19.17
N ALA A 201 4.29 -1.72 19.74
CA ALA A 201 3.67 -1.34 21.01
C ALA A 201 4.63 -1.35 22.23
N ASN A 202 5.90 -1.77 22.08
CA ASN A 202 6.89 -1.63 23.15
C ASN A 202 7.36 -0.18 23.33
N LEU A 203 7.11 0.69 22.36
CA LEU A 203 7.40 2.13 22.48
C LEU A 203 6.40 2.88 23.37
N LEU A 204 5.33 2.22 23.85
CA LEU A 204 4.24 2.86 24.60
C LEU A 204 4.51 3.00 26.09
N VAL A 205 5.68 2.62 26.58
CA VAL A 205 6.06 2.72 28.01
C VAL A 205 6.00 4.20 28.46
N ASP A 206 5.29 4.45 29.57
CA ASP A 206 5.11 5.77 30.18
C ASP A 206 4.40 6.81 29.28
N LYS A 207 3.72 6.37 28.21
CA LYS A 207 2.89 7.22 27.34
C LYS A 207 1.42 7.15 27.74
N HIS A 208 0.68 8.22 27.47
CA HIS A 208 -0.75 8.29 27.74
C HIS A 208 -1.47 9.07 26.63
N TYR A 209 -2.65 8.54 26.21
CA TYR A 209 -3.40 9.10 25.10
C TYR A 209 -4.91 9.19 25.44
N ASP A 210 -5.56 10.23 24.93
CA ASP A 210 -7.01 10.38 25.00
C ASP A 210 -7.73 9.54 23.95
N VAL A 211 -7.05 9.32 22.80
CA VAL A 211 -7.57 8.49 21.72
C VAL A 211 -6.47 7.56 21.22
N ILE A 212 -6.79 6.29 21.06
CA ILE A 212 -5.95 5.30 20.41
C ILE A 212 -6.68 4.79 19.19
N ILE A 213 -6.00 4.86 18.05
CA ILE A 213 -6.45 4.38 16.74
C ILE A 213 -5.56 3.18 16.38
N ALA A 214 -6.15 2.03 16.04
CA ALA A 214 -5.42 0.87 15.56
C ALA A 214 -6.22 0.18 14.44
N ASN A 215 -5.77 0.39 13.20
CA ASN A 215 -6.35 -0.23 11.99
C ASN A 215 -5.42 -1.32 11.48
N ILE A 216 -5.29 -2.40 12.25
CA ILE A 216 -4.35 -3.50 12.02
C ILE A 216 -5.04 -4.85 12.23
N ASN A 217 -4.36 -5.97 11.88
CA ASN A 217 -5.01 -7.26 11.98
C ASN A 217 -5.35 -7.67 13.42
N ARG A 218 -6.45 -8.45 13.56
CA ARG A 218 -7.01 -8.93 14.84
C ARG A 218 -5.98 -9.54 15.78
N ASN A 219 -5.05 -10.36 15.26
CA ASN A 219 -4.13 -11.10 16.14
C ASN A 219 -3.13 -10.17 16.82
N ILE A 220 -2.68 -9.13 16.12
CA ILE A 220 -1.81 -8.09 16.70
C ILE A 220 -2.61 -7.27 17.73
N LEU A 221 -3.86 -6.89 17.39
CA LEU A 221 -4.73 -6.17 18.32
C LEU A 221 -4.91 -6.91 19.64
N LEU A 222 -5.21 -8.22 19.58
CA LEU A 222 -5.37 -9.05 20.78
C LEU A 222 -4.08 -9.22 21.59
N ASN A 223 -2.92 -9.29 20.91
CA ASN A 223 -1.63 -9.41 21.55
C ASN A 223 -1.21 -8.14 22.29
N ASP A 224 -1.54 -6.97 21.76
CA ASP A 224 -1.06 -5.70 22.28
C ASP A 224 -2.13 -4.90 23.05
N LEU A 225 -3.35 -5.44 23.22
CA LEU A 225 -4.47 -4.76 23.87
C LEU A 225 -4.12 -4.30 25.29
N ASP A 226 -3.42 -5.13 26.09
CA ASP A 226 -2.99 -4.76 27.43
C ASP A 226 -2.16 -3.47 27.43
N LYS A 227 -1.28 -3.30 26.43
CA LYS A 227 -0.42 -2.12 26.29
C LYS A 227 -1.25 -0.90 25.90
N TYR A 228 -2.24 -1.06 24.99
CA TYR A 228 -3.13 0.03 24.60
C TYR A 228 -3.97 0.50 25.79
N VAL A 229 -4.53 -0.43 26.57
CA VAL A 229 -5.32 -0.08 27.75
C VAL A 229 -4.44 0.61 28.80
N ALA A 230 -3.21 0.15 29.02
CA ALA A 230 -2.32 0.74 30.00
C ALA A 230 -1.96 2.20 29.69
N CYS A 231 -1.95 2.58 28.41
CA CYS A 231 -1.67 3.96 27.97
C CYS A 231 -2.94 4.76 27.60
N LEU A 232 -4.14 4.20 27.71
CA LEU A 232 -5.39 4.91 27.47
C LEU A 232 -5.82 5.72 28.69
N ASN A 233 -6.02 7.01 28.52
CA ASN A 233 -6.50 7.90 29.59
C ASN A 233 -7.90 7.51 30.06
N LYS A 234 -8.24 7.89 31.29
CA LYS A 234 -9.61 7.76 31.79
C LYS A 234 -10.58 8.53 30.91
N ASN A 235 -11.71 7.93 30.56
CA ASN A 235 -12.67 8.39 29.56
C ASN A 235 -12.05 8.50 28.14
N GLY A 236 -10.97 7.83 27.90
CA GLY A 236 -10.32 7.74 26.59
C GLY A 236 -11.12 6.88 25.62
N MET A 237 -10.86 7.04 24.34
CA MET A 237 -11.50 6.35 23.23
C MET A 237 -10.52 5.42 22.53
N LEU A 238 -10.92 4.15 22.34
CA LEU A 238 -10.18 3.17 21.57
C LEU A 238 -10.95 2.84 20.29
N LEU A 239 -10.32 3.11 19.14
CA LEU A 239 -10.87 2.83 17.80
C LEU A 239 -10.09 1.68 17.17
N LEU A 240 -10.78 0.57 16.88
CA LEU A 240 -10.19 -0.64 16.33
C LEU A 240 -10.81 -1.00 14.99
N SER A 241 -9.99 -1.38 14.01
CA SER A 241 -10.41 -1.94 12.72
C SER A 241 -9.30 -2.81 12.13
N GLY A 242 -9.52 -3.38 10.92
CA GLY A 242 -8.58 -4.30 10.27
C GLY A 242 -8.96 -5.77 10.44
N PHE A 243 -10.25 -6.04 10.72
CA PHE A 243 -10.78 -7.38 10.93
C PHE A 243 -12.24 -7.47 10.46
N TYR A 244 -12.76 -8.70 10.41
CA TYR A 244 -14.10 -8.99 9.93
C TYR A 244 -15.13 -9.03 11.06
N LYS A 245 -16.42 -8.97 10.68
CA LYS A 245 -17.57 -9.02 11.61
C LYS A 245 -17.52 -10.21 12.56
N ASP A 246 -17.08 -11.37 12.09
CA ASP A 246 -17.00 -12.59 12.90
C ASP A 246 -15.97 -12.50 14.03
N ASP A 247 -15.07 -11.53 13.97
CA ASP A 247 -14.07 -11.28 15.00
C ASP A 247 -14.56 -10.40 16.16
N ILE A 248 -15.73 -9.74 16.01
CA ILE A 248 -16.28 -8.83 17.04
C ILE A 248 -16.37 -9.52 18.40
N PRO A 249 -16.94 -10.73 18.53
CA PRO A 249 -17.14 -11.34 19.86
C PRO A 249 -15.83 -11.55 20.63
N VAL A 250 -14.74 -11.91 19.94
CA VAL A 250 -13.46 -12.15 20.61
C VAL A 250 -12.79 -10.85 21.04
N LEU A 251 -12.85 -9.80 20.22
CA LEU A 251 -12.31 -8.48 20.56
C LEU A 251 -13.12 -7.80 21.67
N GLU A 252 -14.44 -7.86 21.59
CA GLU A 252 -15.32 -7.31 22.63
C GLU A 252 -15.11 -8.02 23.97
N ALA A 253 -15.01 -9.35 23.97
CA ALA A 253 -14.74 -10.10 25.19
C ALA A 253 -13.39 -9.71 25.82
N GLU A 254 -12.36 -9.49 25.02
CA GLU A 254 -11.05 -9.07 25.50
C GLU A 254 -11.10 -7.62 26.04
N CYS A 255 -11.67 -6.69 25.30
CA CYS A 255 -11.87 -5.30 25.73
C CYS A 255 -12.69 -5.20 27.04
N ASN A 256 -13.73 -6.02 27.20
CA ASN A 256 -14.57 -6.05 28.41
C ASN A 256 -13.80 -6.47 29.66
N LYS A 257 -12.76 -7.33 29.57
CA LYS A 257 -11.87 -7.69 30.71
C LYS A 257 -11.17 -6.45 31.27
N HIS A 258 -10.94 -5.46 30.43
CA HIS A 258 -10.31 -4.18 30.76
C HIS A 258 -11.31 -3.06 31.04
N MET A 259 -12.59 -3.40 31.22
CA MET A 259 -13.70 -2.45 31.47
C MET A 259 -13.99 -1.49 30.30
N LEU A 260 -13.43 -1.70 29.13
CA LEU A 260 -13.77 -0.96 27.91
C LEU A 260 -15.15 -1.40 27.42
N LYS A 261 -16.01 -0.43 27.12
CA LYS A 261 -17.37 -0.68 26.64
C LYS A 261 -17.47 -0.39 25.16
N LEU A 262 -17.93 -1.37 24.38
CA LEU A 262 -18.30 -1.15 22.99
C LEU A 262 -19.51 -0.21 22.91
N VAL A 263 -19.35 0.93 22.24
CA VAL A 263 -20.40 1.96 22.14
C VAL A 263 -20.88 2.17 20.70
N GLU A 264 -20.09 1.81 19.71
CA GLU A 264 -20.45 1.99 18.31
C GLU A 264 -19.74 0.98 17.43
N THR A 265 -20.42 0.49 16.40
CA THR A 265 -19.88 -0.42 15.37
C THR A 265 -20.24 0.12 13.99
N LEU A 266 -19.26 0.28 13.13
CA LEU A 266 -19.46 0.51 11.69
C LEU A 266 -19.16 -0.79 10.93
N GLU A 267 -19.91 -1.03 9.85
CA GLU A 267 -19.71 -2.19 8.97
C GLU A 267 -19.74 -1.74 7.50
N LYS A 268 -18.77 -2.23 6.72
CA LYS A 268 -18.71 -2.02 5.27
C LYS A 268 -18.08 -3.23 4.61
N ASN A 269 -18.82 -3.92 3.71
CA ASN A 269 -18.36 -5.10 2.98
C ASN A 269 -17.76 -6.17 3.90
N HIS A 270 -18.44 -6.53 4.99
CA HIS A 270 -18.00 -7.48 6.04
C HIS A 270 -16.83 -7.02 6.92
N TRP A 271 -16.13 -5.96 6.57
CA TRP A 271 -15.15 -5.30 7.44
C TRP A 271 -15.87 -4.47 8.50
N VAL A 272 -15.28 -4.37 9.67
CA VAL A 272 -15.87 -3.61 10.77
C VAL A 272 -14.86 -2.66 11.41
N ALA A 273 -15.39 -1.59 11.98
CA ALA A 273 -14.67 -0.71 12.89
C ALA A 273 -15.45 -0.60 14.19
N LEU A 274 -14.75 -0.69 15.31
CA LEU A 274 -15.30 -0.70 16.66
C LEU A 274 -14.79 0.50 17.44
N LYS A 275 -15.72 1.14 18.17
CA LYS A 275 -15.40 2.22 19.10
C LYS A 275 -15.71 1.78 20.52
N PHE A 276 -14.68 1.79 21.35
CA PHE A 276 -14.78 1.53 22.78
C PHE A 276 -14.50 2.80 23.59
N LEU A 277 -15.12 2.89 24.75
CA LEU A 277 -14.83 3.92 25.76
C LEU A 277 -14.37 3.27 27.06
N ASN A 278 -13.37 3.92 27.71
CA ASN A 278 -12.84 3.52 29.00
C ASN A 278 -13.67 4.15 30.12
#